data_15e50d10d886f7a2aec6965a52327940
#
_entry.id   15e50d10d886f7a2aec6965a52327940
#
_cell.length_a   1.000
_cell.length_b   1.000
_cell.length_c   1.000
_cell.angle_alpha   90.00
_cell.angle_beta   90.00
_cell.angle_gamma   90.00
#
_symmetry.space_group_name_H-M   'P 1'
#
loop_
_entity.id
_entity.type
_entity.pdbx_description
1 polymer ?
#
loop_
_entity_poly.entity_id
_entity_poly.type
_entity_poly.pdbx_seq_one_letter_code
_entity_poly.pdbx_strand_id
1 'polypeptide(L)'
;MSKIICLWSSPRNISTAMMYSFAQRKDTTVVDEPFYAYYLNNVNSQTLHPGKKEILNSQSSNFNKVLQELGEITSKKLLFIKNMTHHLDGQNIDFAKNWSNVILTRSPKSSIASFSKVIKKPTLQDLGYKLQYELAKEFQKNKIEFYLLQAEDLLLNPEKHLKKICDFSKIKFSKKMLSWSKGGIIEDGVWAKYWYENVHNSTGFN
;
A
#
# COMPACT_ATOMS: atom_id res chain seq x y z
N MET A 1 2.00 -18.19 -12.50
CA MET A 1 1.47 -16.94 -11.90
C MET A 1 2.50 -16.38 -10.94
N SER A 2 2.65 -15.06 -10.89
CA SER A 2 3.49 -14.39 -9.89
C SER A 2 2.92 -14.58 -8.48
N LYS A 3 3.78 -14.70 -7.47
CA LYS A 3 3.35 -14.68 -6.08
C LYS A 3 2.98 -13.24 -5.69
N ILE A 4 1.80 -13.05 -5.14
CA ILE A 4 1.29 -11.73 -4.78
C ILE A 4 1.51 -11.47 -3.29
N ILE A 5 2.11 -10.32 -2.97
CA ILE A 5 2.21 -9.77 -1.63
C ILE A 5 1.43 -8.45 -1.65
N CYS A 6 0.38 -8.36 -0.86
CA CYS A 6 -0.45 -7.16 -0.79
C CYS A 6 -0.26 -6.45 0.55
N LEU A 7 0.16 -5.19 0.47
CA LEU A 7 0.24 -4.29 1.61
C LEU A 7 -1.06 -3.50 1.72
N TRP A 8 -1.79 -3.72 2.80
CA TRP A 8 -3.01 -3.01 3.17
C TRP A 8 -2.68 -1.90 4.16
N SER A 9 -2.81 -0.66 3.76
CA SER A 9 -2.39 0.49 4.56
C SER A 9 -3.50 1.53 4.71
N SER A 10 -3.36 2.34 5.73
CA SER A 10 -4.04 3.64 5.83
C SER A 10 -3.10 4.75 5.35
N PRO A 11 -3.61 5.96 5.04
CA PRO A 11 -2.77 7.07 4.64
C PRO A 11 -1.68 7.40 5.67
N ARG A 12 -0.50 7.82 5.21
CA ARG A 12 0.64 8.28 6.02
C ARG A 12 1.26 7.21 6.94
N ASN A 13 1.12 5.95 6.60
CA ASN A 13 1.65 4.80 7.34
C ASN A 13 2.99 4.28 6.79
N ILE A 14 3.77 5.11 6.09
CA ILE A 14 5.06 4.71 5.45
C ILE A 14 4.94 3.58 4.41
N SER A 15 3.75 3.34 3.89
CA SER A 15 3.50 2.29 2.88
C SER A 15 4.31 2.50 1.59
N THR A 16 4.56 3.76 1.20
CA THR A 16 5.40 4.08 0.04
C THR A 16 6.85 3.67 0.27
N ALA A 17 7.40 3.87 1.48
CA ALA A 17 8.73 3.36 1.82
C ALA A 17 8.81 1.83 1.72
N MET A 18 7.74 1.12 2.12
CA MET A 18 7.63 -0.33 1.91
C MET A 18 7.62 -0.69 0.42
N MET A 19 6.89 0.02 -0.41
CA MET A 19 6.88 -0.18 -1.87
C MET A 19 8.28 0.03 -2.45
N TYR A 20 8.97 1.11 -2.06
CA TYR A 20 10.35 1.40 -2.48
C TYR A 20 11.33 0.30 -2.06
N SER A 21 11.19 -0.22 -0.84
CA SER A 21 11.96 -1.36 -0.35
C SER A 21 11.79 -2.60 -1.25
N PHE A 22 10.54 -2.95 -1.59
CA PHE A 22 10.27 -4.09 -2.47
C PHE A 22 10.69 -3.84 -3.92
N ALA A 23 10.66 -2.60 -4.41
CA ALA A 23 11.14 -2.22 -5.75
C ALA A 23 12.66 -2.48 -5.93
N GLN A 24 13.45 -2.51 -4.83
CA GLN A 24 14.89 -2.82 -4.92
C GLN A 24 15.20 -4.29 -5.22
N ARG A 25 14.19 -5.14 -5.22
CA ARG A 25 14.35 -6.57 -5.53
C ARG A 25 14.27 -6.79 -7.04
N LYS A 26 15.24 -7.50 -7.60
CA LYS A 26 15.27 -7.83 -9.04
C LYS A 26 14.11 -8.74 -9.48
N ASP A 27 13.56 -9.54 -8.55
CA ASP A 27 12.52 -10.53 -8.78
C ASP A 27 11.10 -10.01 -8.51
N THR A 28 10.93 -8.72 -8.23
CA THR A 28 9.65 -8.12 -7.82
C THR A 28 9.23 -7.01 -8.78
N THR A 29 7.97 -7.06 -9.22
CA THR A 29 7.26 -5.91 -9.79
C THR A 29 6.46 -5.26 -8.66
N VAL A 30 6.45 -3.94 -8.58
CA VAL A 30 5.60 -3.22 -7.62
C VAL A 30 4.47 -2.49 -8.34
N VAL A 31 3.32 -2.39 -7.69
CA VAL A 31 2.15 -1.65 -8.18
C VAL A 31 1.66 -0.74 -7.09
N ASP A 32 1.55 0.54 -7.43
CA ASP A 32 1.14 1.61 -6.53
C ASP A 32 -0.35 1.88 -6.63
N GLU A 33 -1.08 1.66 -5.54
CA GLU A 33 -2.50 1.99 -5.33
C GLU A 33 -3.41 1.72 -6.56
N PRO A 34 -3.50 0.48 -7.08
CA PRO A 34 -4.19 0.18 -8.33
C PRO A 34 -5.69 0.49 -8.31
N PHE A 35 -6.29 0.62 -7.13
CA PHE A 35 -7.72 0.92 -6.95
C PHE A 35 -8.02 2.40 -6.68
N TYR A 36 -7.05 3.31 -6.86
CA TYR A 36 -7.26 4.71 -6.52
C TYR A 36 -8.30 5.37 -7.44
N ALA A 37 -8.24 5.13 -8.75
CA ALA A 37 -9.26 5.65 -9.68
C ALA A 37 -10.65 5.04 -9.41
N TYR A 38 -10.71 3.74 -9.08
CA TYR A 38 -11.96 3.10 -8.64
C TYR A 38 -12.56 3.84 -7.44
N TYR A 39 -11.75 4.07 -6.39
CA TYR A 39 -12.17 4.79 -5.19
C TYR A 39 -12.71 6.19 -5.53
N LEU A 40 -11.95 6.99 -6.28
CA LEU A 40 -12.33 8.36 -6.62
C LEU A 40 -13.59 8.48 -7.48
N ASN A 41 -13.93 7.43 -8.22
CA ASN A 41 -15.12 7.38 -9.07
C ASN A 41 -16.36 6.87 -8.32
N ASN A 42 -16.19 5.99 -7.34
CA ASN A 42 -17.31 5.25 -6.73
C ASN A 42 -17.62 5.66 -5.28
N VAL A 43 -16.65 6.28 -4.59
CA VAL A 43 -16.86 6.73 -3.22
C VAL A 43 -17.08 8.24 -3.20
N ASN A 44 -18.23 8.68 -2.66
CA ASN A 44 -18.54 10.09 -2.43
C ASN A 44 -17.66 10.63 -1.28
N SER A 45 -16.37 10.82 -1.55
CA SER A 45 -15.48 11.50 -0.61
C SER A 45 -15.72 13.01 -0.68
N GLN A 46 -15.99 13.63 0.49
CA GLN A 46 -16.03 15.10 0.60
C GLN A 46 -14.62 15.70 0.54
N THR A 47 -13.60 14.87 0.63
CA THR A 47 -12.20 15.28 0.62
C THR A 47 -11.73 15.50 -0.81
N LEU A 48 -11.18 16.69 -1.06
CA LEU A 48 -10.55 17.00 -2.35
C LEU A 48 -9.22 16.26 -2.45
N HIS A 49 -9.17 15.27 -3.35
CA HIS A 49 -7.94 14.57 -3.67
C HIS A 49 -7.16 15.32 -4.75
N PRO A 50 -5.92 15.77 -4.45
CA PRO A 50 -5.07 16.40 -5.46
C PRO A 50 -4.84 15.48 -6.65
N GLY A 51 -4.94 16.03 -7.87
CA GLY A 51 -4.72 15.25 -9.10
C GLY A 51 -5.85 14.30 -9.48
N LYS A 52 -7.07 14.42 -8.91
CA LYS A 52 -8.19 13.50 -9.21
C LYS A 52 -8.36 13.21 -10.71
N LYS A 53 -8.34 14.26 -11.56
CA LYS A 53 -8.50 14.09 -13.01
C LYS A 53 -7.36 13.26 -13.63
N GLU A 54 -6.13 13.49 -13.21
CA GLU A 54 -4.95 12.76 -13.70
C GLU A 54 -5.03 11.29 -13.27
N ILE A 55 -5.45 11.01 -12.03
CA ILE A 55 -5.61 9.67 -11.49
C ILE A 55 -6.69 8.90 -12.29
N LEU A 56 -7.86 9.50 -12.51
CA LEU A 56 -8.94 8.90 -13.28
C LEU A 56 -8.55 8.60 -14.73
N ASN A 57 -7.62 9.36 -15.31
CA ASN A 57 -7.12 9.13 -16.67
C ASN A 57 -5.98 8.10 -16.71
N SER A 58 -5.31 7.81 -15.58
CA SER A 58 -4.14 6.92 -15.52
C SER A 58 -4.48 5.47 -15.17
N GLN A 59 -5.65 5.22 -14.60
CA GLN A 59 -6.06 3.90 -14.11
C GLN A 59 -7.50 3.59 -14.51
N SER A 60 -7.86 2.31 -14.54
CA SER A 60 -9.25 1.88 -14.67
C SER A 60 -10.05 2.21 -13.40
N SER A 61 -11.24 2.76 -13.56
CA SER A 61 -12.23 2.91 -12.47
C SER A 61 -13.16 1.71 -12.30
N ASN A 62 -12.93 0.63 -13.04
CA ASN A 62 -13.68 -0.62 -12.93
C ASN A 62 -12.92 -1.64 -12.09
N PHE A 63 -13.46 -2.02 -10.95
CA PHE A 63 -12.84 -2.93 -9.98
C PHE A 63 -12.41 -4.27 -10.60
N ASN A 64 -13.29 -4.92 -11.37
CA ASN A 64 -13.00 -6.23 -11.96
C ASN A 64 -11.89 -6.13 -13.02
N LYS A 65 -11.87 -5.03 -13.79
CA LYS A 65 -10.83 -4.77 -14.78
C LYS A 65 -9.47 -4.59 -14.09
N VAL A 66 -9.41 -3.86 -12.98
CA VAL A 66 -8.17 -3.72 -12.19
C VAL A 66 -7.69 -5.07 -11.68
N LEU A 67 -8.58 -5.92 -11.15
CA LEU A 67 -8.20 -7.29 -10.72
C LEU A 67 -7.67 -8.14 -11.88
N GLN A 68 -8.30 -8.05 -13.04
CA GLN A 68 -7.81 -8.74 -14.24
C GLN A 68 -6.42 -8.27 -14.63
N GLU A 69 -6.20 -6.95 -14.73
CA GLU A 69 -4.90 -6.34 -15.05
C GLU A 69 -3.80 -6.77 -14.06
N LEU A 70 -4.11 -6.81 -12.76
CA LEU A 70 -3.18 -7.32 -11.74
C LEU A 70 -2.84 -8.81 -11.94
N GLY A 71 -3.80 -9.63 -12.36
CA GLY A 71 -3.60 -11.05 -12.65
C GLY A 71 -2.74 -11.30 -13.88
N GLU A 72 -2.71 -10.37 -14.81
CA GLU A 72 -1.92 -10.44 -16.06
C GLU A 72 -0.45 -10.02 -15.85
N ILE A 73 -0.11 -9.41 -14.71
CA ILE A 73 1.28 -9.05 -14.39
C ILE A 73 2.10 -10.30 -14.06
N THR A 74 2.86 -10.77 -15.02
CA THR A 74 3.70 -11.98 -14.89
C THR A 74 5.18 -11.72 -15.20
N SER A 75 5.57 -10.44 -15.35
CA SER A 75 6.92 -10.04 -15.78
C SER A 75 8.02 -10.48 -14.81
N LYS A 76 7.71 -10.67 -13.53
CA LYS A 76 8.62 -11.16 -12.50
C LYS A 76 7.94 -12.20 -11.60
N LYS A 77 8.77 -12.87 -10.76
CA LYS A 77 8.29 -13.94 -9.84
C LYS A 77 7.36 -13.43 -8.75
N LEU A 78 7.55 -12.16 -8.34
CA LEU A 78 6.80 -11.52 -7.27
C LEU A 78 6.07 -10.28 -7.79
N LEU A 79 4.86 -10.08 -7.31
CA LEU A 79 4.09 -8.87 -7.46
C LEU A 79 3.83 -8.30 -6.06
N PHE A 80 4.34 -7.10 -5.78
CA PHE A 80 4.06 -6.38 -4.55
C PHE A 80 3.05 -5.26 -4.84
N ILE A 81 1.90 -5.32 -4.18
CA ILE A 81 0.83 -4.34 -4.36
C ILE A 81 0.74 -3.48 -3.11
N LYS A 82 0.88 -2.18 -3.26
CA LYS A 82 0.58 -1.21 -2.21
C LYS A 82 -0.87 -0.75 -2.35
N ASN A 83 -1.72 -1.09 -1.39
CA ASN A 83 -3.12 -0.69 -1.35
C ASN A 83 -3.44 0.22 -0.18
N MET A 84 -4.30 1.20 -0.43
CA MET A 84 -5.02 1.88 0.64
C MET A 84 -6.31 1.10 0.93
N THR A 85 -6.48 0.69 2.18
CA THR A 85 -7.63 -0.15 2.59
C THR A 85 -8.96 0.49 2.26
N HIS A 86 -9.08 1.83 2.42
CA HIS A 86 -10.30 2.57 2.13
C HIS A 86 -10.64 2.66 0.64
N HIS A 87 -9.70 2.35 -0.26
CA HIS A 87 -10.00 2.29 -1.70
C HIS A 87 -10.95 1.15 -2.06
N LEU A 88 -11.13 0.17 -1.18
CA LEU A 88 -11.94 -1.03 -1.39
C LEU A 88 -13.17 -1.08 -0.49
N ASP A 89 -13.63 0.07 0.02
CA ASP A 89 -14.83 0.14 0.85
C ASP A 89 -16.02 -0.50 0.14
N GLY A 90 -16.68 -1.44 0.82
CA GLY A 90 -17.82 -2.19 0.30
C GLY A 90 -17.50 -3.33 -0.67
N GLN A 91 -16.23 -3.60 -0.98
CA GLN A 91 -15.85 -4.70 -1.87
C GLN A 91 -15.65 -6.02 -1.14
N ASN A 92 -16.01 -7.12 -1.80
CA ASN A 92 -15.65 -8.46 -1.36
C ASN A 92 -14.13 -8.67 -1.54
N ILE A 93 -13.49 -9.21 -0.49
CA ILE A 93 -12.04 -9.44 -0.44
C ILE A 93 -11.62 -10.86 -0.79
N ASP A 94 -12.51 -11.68 -1.33
CA ASP A 94 -12.24 -13.09 -1.67
C ASP A 94 -11.06 -13.27 -2.62
N PHE A 95 -10.81 -12.28 -3.48
CA PHE A 95 -9.66 -12.27 -4.39
C PHE A 95 -8.30 -12.32 -3.64
N ALA A 96 -8.27 -11.83 -2.39
CA ALA A 96 -7.04 -11.79 -1.59
C ALA A 96 -6.75 -13.12 -0.83
N LYS A 97 -7.61 -14.14 -0.93
CA LYS A 97 -7.46 -15.40 -0.18
C LYS A 97 -6.11 -16.10 -0.41
N ASN A 98 -5.61 -16.02 -1.63
CA ASN A 98 -4.37 -16.68 -2.04
C ASN A 98 -3.16 -15.74 -2.05
N TRP A 99 -3.30 -14.53 -1.51
CA TRP A 99 -2.24 -13.55 -1.43
C TRP A 99 -1.53 -13.59 -0.08
N SER A 100 -0.29 -13.15 -0.02
CA SER A 100 0.38 -12.86 1.25
C SER A 100 -0.05 -11.47 1.71
N ASN A 101 -0.98 -11.41 2.65
CA ASN A 101 -1.58 -10.15 3.09
C ASN A 101 -0.80 -9.55 4.26
N VAL A 102 -0.36 -8.30 4.14
CA VAL A 102 0.31 -7.55 5.20
C VAL A 102 -0.53 -6.32 5.53
N ILE A 103 -0.99 -6.20 6.77
CA ILE A 103 -1.70 -5.01 7.25
C ILE A 103 -0.68 -4.11 7.93
N LEU A 104 -0.45 -2.92 7.38
CA LEU A 104 0.46 -1.91 7.94
C LEU A 104 -0.36 -0.84 8.65
N THR A 105 -0.23 -0.78 9.96
CA THR A 105 -0.85 0.23 10.81
C THR A 105 0.18 1.18 11.40
N ARG A 106 -0.28 2.31 11.92
CA ARG A 106 0.54 3.32 12.59
C ARG A 106 -0.24 3.94 13.73
N SER A 107 0.47 4.49 14.71
CA SER A 107 -0.16 5.27 15.80
C SER A 107 -1.05 6.38 15.22
N PRO A 108 -2.33 6.50 15.64
CA PRO A 108 -3.23 7.54 15.16
C PRO A 108 -2.65 8.95 15.32
N LYS A 109 -1.97 9.21 16.43
CA LYS A 109 -1.31 10.49 16.68
C LYS A 109 -0.30 10.84 15.59
N SER A 110 0.56 9.89 15.22
CA SER A 110 1.58 10.09 14.18
C SER A 110 0.97 10.25 12.78
N SER A 111 -0.07 9.48 12.48
CA SER A 111 -0.77 9.57 11.18
C SER A 111 -1.50 10.89 11.04
N ILE A 112 -2.26 11.32 12.04
CA ILE A 112 -2.97 12.61 12.05
C ILE A 112 -1.98 13.76 11.87
N ALA A 113 -0.90 13.78 12.65
CA ALA A 113 0.12 14.83 12.56
C ALA A 113 0.75 14.92 11.16
N SER A 114 0.96 13.77 10.50
CA SER A 114 1.49 13.72 9.14
C SER A 114 0.44 14.11 8.08
N PHE A 115 -0.80 13.65 8.25
CA PHE A 115 -1.87 13.87 7.27
C PHE A 115 -2.37 15.31 7.26
N SER A 116 -2.45 15.95 8.44
CA SER A 116 -2.87 17.35 8.59
C SER A 116 -1.94 18.36 7.90
N LYS A 117 -0.72 17.94 7.52
CA LYS A 117 0.18 18.77 6.72
C LYS A 117 -0.32 18.97 5.28
N VAL A 118 -1.10 18.01 4.77
CA VAL A 118 -1.64 18.02 3.39
C VAL A 118 -3.15 18.30 3.39
N ILE A 119 -3.88 17.66 4.28
CA ILE A 119 -5.34 17.81 4.42
C ILE A 119 -5.64 18.58 5.71
N LYS A 120 -6.18 19.80 5.60
CA LYS A 120 -6.36 20.72 6.74
C LYS A 120 -7.27 20.19 7.86
N LYS A 121 -8.27 19.36 7.53
CA LYS A 121 -9.24 18.79 8.52
C LYS A 121 -9.53 17.35 8.14
N PRO A 122 -8.63 16.39 8.45
CA PRO A 122 -8.87 15.00 8.14
C PRO A 122 -10.03 14.45 9.01
N THR A 123 -10.90 13.67 8.38
CA THR A 123 -11.96 12.94 9.08
C THR A 123 -11.48 11.53 9.48
N LEU A 124 -12.23 10.85 10.34
CA LEU A 124 -11.95 9.44 10.67
C LEU A 124 -12.01 8.54 9.43
N GLN A 125 -12.88 8.86 8.48
CA GLN A 125 -12.97 8.13 7.21
C GLN A 125 -11.70 8.29 6.37
N ASP A 126 -11.18 9.50 6.27
CA ASP A 126 -9.94 9.77 5.53
C ASP A 126 -8.73 9.04 6.13
N LEU A 127 -8.72 8.81 7.44
CA LEU A 127 -7.66 8.09 8.13
C LEU A 127 -7.72 6.57 7.92
N GLY A 128 -8.87 6.02 7.51
CA GLY A 128 -9.03 4.63 7.10
C GLY A 128 -8.90 3.56 8.20
N TYR A 129 -8.78 3.94 9.49
CA TYR A 129 -8.57 2.96 10.57
C TYR A 129 -9.73 2.01 10.78
N LYS A 130 -10.98 2.52 10.66
CA LYS A 130 -12.17 1.68 10.77
C LYS A 130 -12.15 0.58 9.72
N LEU A 131 -11.93 0.95 8.47
CA LEU A 131 -11.90 -0.02 7.35
C LEU A 131 -10.72 -0.99 7.46
N GLN A 132 -9.57 -0.54 7.99
CA GLN A 132 -8.43 -1.42 8.24
C GLN A 132 -8.74 -2.46 9.34
N TYR A 133 -9.44 -2.06 10.40
CA TYR A 133 -9.92 -2.97 11.43
C TYR A 133 -10.97 -3.95 10.90
N GLU A 134 -11.92 -3.48 10.11
CA GLU A 134 -12.95 -4.31 9.47
C GLU A 134 -12.32 -5.33 8.52
N LEU A 135 -11.32 -4.93 7.72
CA LEU A 135 -10.55 -5.83 6.87
C LEU A 135 -9.87 -6.94 7.69
N ALA A 136 -9.22 -6.59 8.81
CA ALA A 136 -8.58 -7.58 9.67
C ALA A 136 -9.59 -8.59 10.23
N LYS A 137 -10.76 -8.12 10.65
CA LYS A 137 -11.87 -8.98 11.12
C LYS A 137 -12.39 -9.89 10.00
N GLU A 138 -12.54 -9.36 8.80
CA GLU A 138 -13.00 -10.13 7.65
C GLU A 138 -11.98 -11.21 7.26
N PHE A 139 -10.68 -10.90 7.30
CA PHE A 139 -9.63 -11.90 7.13
C PHE A 139 -9.71 -13.01 8.18
N GLN A 140 -9.88 -12.66 9.46
CA GLN A 140 -10.04 -13.63 10.53
C GLN A 140 -11.27 -14.53 10.34
N LYS A 141 -12.43 -13.94 10.02
CA LYS A 141 -13.69 -14.65 9.78
C LYS A 141 -13.57 -15.66 8.63
N ASN A 142 -12.89 -15.26 7.54
CA ASN A 142 -12.70 -16.09 6.35
C ASN A 142 -11.45 -16.99 6.43
N LYS A 143 -10.75 -17.01 7.58
CA LYS A 143 -9.52 -17.80 7.79
C LYS A 143 -8.42 -17.44 6.76
N ILE A 144 -8.36 -16.18 6.35
CA ILE A 144 -7.30 -15.64 5.48
C ILE A 144 -6.14 -15.23 6.39
N GLU A 145 -4.96 -15.77 6.16
CA GLU A 145 -3.77 -15.41 6.91
C GLU A 145 -3.31 -14.00 6.56
N PHE A 146 -2.90 -13.22 7.57
CA PHE A 146 -2.29 -11.91 7.39
C PHE A 146 -1.23 -11.64 8.46
N TYR A 147 -0.25 -10.82 8.11
CA TYR A 147 0.78 -10.32 9.01
C TYR A 147 0.45 -8.87 9.40
N LEU A 148 0.30 -8.61 10.71
CA LEU A 148 0.10 -7.25 11.22
C LEU A 148 1.44 -6.61 11.54
N LEU A 149 1.70 -5.44 10.95
CA LEU A 149 2.93 -4.66 11.12
C LEU A 149 2.61 -3.26 11.64
N GLN A 150 3.32 -2.82 12.66
CA GLN A 150 3.31 -1.42 13.09
C GLN A 150 4.44 -0.64 12.41
N ALA A 151 4.11 0.54 11.92
CA ALA A 151 5.08 1.40 11.23
C ALA A 151 6.25 1.82 12.14
N GLU A 152 5.95 2.05 13.42
CA GLU A 152 6.95 2.39 14.44
C GLU A 152 7.97 1.26 14.61
N ASP A 153 7.52 0.02 14.69
CA ASP A 153 8.39 -1.15 14.81
C ASP A 153 9.28 -1.33 13.56
N LEU A 154 8.69 -1.12 12.38
CA LEU A 154 9.45 -1.17 11.13
C LEU A 154 10.54 -0.10 11.09
N LEU A 155 10.25 1.14 11.52
CA LEU A 155 11.23 2.23 11.57
C LEU A 155 12.34 1.96 12.58
N LEU A 156 12.02 1.35 13.73
CA LEU A 156 13.02 1.01 14.75
C LEU A 156 13.96 -0.11 14.31
N ASN A 157 13.48 -1.10 13.59
CA ASN A 157 14.29 -2.22 13.14
C ASN A 157 13.83 -2.75 11.76
N PRO A 158 14.18 -2.02 10.68
CA PRO A 158 13.72 -2.35 9.33
C PRO A 158 14.11 -3.77 8.89
N GLU A 159 15.35 -4.16 9.12
CA GLU A 159 15.85 -5.48 8.70
C GLU A 159 15.07 -6.62 9.34
N LYS A 160 14.83 -6.54 10.66
CA LYS A 160 14.08 -7.54 11.41
C LYS A 160 12.67 -7.71 10.86
N HIS A 161 11.96 -6.60 10.64
CA HIS A 161 10.56 -6.65 10.21
C HIS A 161 10.41 -7.01 8.73
N LEU A 162 11.33 -6.58 7.87
CA LEU A 162 11.38 -7.03 6.47
C LEU A 162 11.67 -8.54 6.36
N LYS A 163 12.57 -9.10 7.20
CA LYS A 163 12.78 -10.55 7.29
C LYS A 163 11.50 -11.28 7.66
N LYS A 164 10.78 -10.83 8.70
CA LYS A 164 9.51 -11.44 9.11
C LYS A 164 8.45 -11.42 8.00
N ILE A 165 8.34 -10.32 7.25
CA ILE A 165 7.43 -10.23 6.10
C ILE A 165 7.86 -11.21 5.00
N CYS A 166 9.15 -11.31 4.72
CA CYS A 166 9.68 -12.24 3.75
C CYS A 166 9.40 -13.69 4.15
N ASP A 167 9.61 -14.04 5.43
CA ASP A 167 9.35 -15.38 5.97
C ASP A 167 7.85 -15.72 5.89
N PHE A 168 6.97 -14.82 6.34
CA PHE A 168 5.52 -14.94 6.20
C PHE A 168 5.11 -15.15 4.74
N SER A 169 5.72 -14.37 3.84
CA SER A 169 5.46 -14.48 2.40
C SER A 169 6.23 -15.62 1.73
N LYS A 170 6.98 -16.44 2.47
CA LYS A 170 7.81 -17.56 1.95
C LYS A 170 8.71 -17.14 0.78
N ILE A 171 9.42 -16.02 0.95
CA ILE A 171 10.43 -15.49 0.02
C ILE A 171 11.74 -15.22 0.75
N LYS A 172 12.85 -15.20 0.01
CA LYS A 172 14.15 -14.85 0.60
C LYS A 172 14.25 -13.35 0.85
N PHE A 173 14.73 -12.96 2.02
CA PHE A 173 15.10 -11.57 2.29
C PHE A 173 16.29 -11.12 1.42
N SER A 174 16.29 -9.85 1.03
CA SER A 174 17.40 -9.21 0.33
C SER A 174 17.82 -7.93 1.06
N LYS A 175 19.10 -7.79 1.36
CA LYS A 175 19.64 -6.56 1.99
C LYS A 175 19.38 -5.30 1.15
N LYS A 176 19.17 -5.44 -0.16
CA LYS A 176 18.82 -4.32 -1.04
C LYS A 176 17.51 -3.65 -0.64
N MET A 177 16.62 -4.36 0.04
CA MET A 177 15.36 -3.81 0.55
C MET A 177 15.53 -2.74 1.64
N LEU A 178 16.73 -2.59 2.20
CA LEU A 178 16.98 -1.64 3.30
C LEU A 178 17.25 -0.22 2.82
N SER A 179 17.55 -0.02 1.55
CA SER A 179 17.90 1.29 1.01
C SER A 179 17.50 1.44 -0.46
N TRP A 180 17.29 2.69 -0.86
CA TRP A 180 16.98 3.09 -2.23
C TRP A 180 17.63 4.44 -2.57
N SER A 181 17.68 4.80 -3.85
CA SER A 181 18.18 6.11 -4.28
C SER A 181 17.17 7.20 -3.99
N LYS A 182 17.64 8.43 -3.73
CA LYS A 182 16.77 9.61 -3.69
C LYS A 182 16.04 9.80 -5.01
N GLY A 183 14.84 10.37 -4.95
CA GLY A 183 13.97 10.61 -6.09
C GLY A 183 12.83 9.63 -6.20
N GLY A 184 12.04 9.77 -7.27
CA GLY A 184 10.94 8.87 -7.59
C GLY A 184 11.42 7.58 -8.25
N ILE A 185 10.52 6.59 -8.32
CA ILE A 185 10.69 5.37 -9.12
C ILE A 185 9.68 5.37 -10.27
N ILE A 186 9.94 4.57 -11.29
CA ILE A 186 9.07 4.53 -12.49
C ILE A 186 7.65 4.04 -12.18
N GLU A 187 7.51 3.26 -11.11
CA GLU A 187 6.24 2.70 -10.66
C GLU A 187 5.42 3.66 -9.78
N ASP A 188 5.93 4.84 -9.48
CA ASP A 188 5.17 5.86 -8.74
C ASP A 188 3.92 6.27 -9.52
N GLY A 189 2.77 6.29 -8.86
CA GLY A 189 1.55 6.80 -9.44
C GLY A 189 1.61 8.30 -9.72
N VAL A 190 0.77 8.81 -10.62
CA VAL A 190 0.70 10.24 -10.99
C VAL A 190 0.43 11.18 -9.81
N TRP A 191 -0.04 10.64 -8.70
CA TRP A 191 -0.25 11.35 -7.42
C TRP A 191 1.02 11.55 -6.60
N ALA A 192 2.14 10.91 -6.95
CA ALA A 192 3.39 10.97 -6.18
C ALA A 192 3.86 12.40 -5.89
N LYS A 193 3.73 13.31 -6.86
CA LYS A 193 4.07 14.73 -6.72
C LYS A 193 3.34 15.46 -5.60
N TYR A 194 2.20 14.94 -5.13
CA TYR A 194 1.41 15.49 -4.04
C TYR A 194 1.69 14.84 -2.68
N TRP A 195 2.16 13.58 -2.69
CA TRP A 195 2.17 12.75 -1.48
C TRP A 195 3.54 12.20 -1.09
N TYR A 196 4.51 12.11 -2.03
CA TYR A 196 5.72 11.29 -1.84
C TYR A 196 6.98 12.09 -1.55
N GLU A 197 6.87 13.41 -1.29
CA GLU A 197 8.02 14.28 -1.00
C GLU A 197 8.98 13.66 0.02
N ASN A 198 8.46 13.13 1.13
CA ASN A 198 9.30 12.57 2.19
C ASN A 198 10.09 11.33 1.72
N VAL A 199 9.44 10.41 0.99
CA VAL A 199 10.12 9.22 0.50
C VAL A 199 11.09 9.56 -0.62
N HIS A 200 10.76 10.53 -1.49
CA HIS A 200 11.68 11.03 -2.52
C HIS A 200 12.96 11.63 -1.93
N ASN A 201 12.88 12.22 -0.75
CA ASN A 201 14.03 12.78 -0.04
C ASN A 201 14.75 11.78 0.88
N SER A 202 14.25 10.55 0.99
CA SER A 202 14.84 9.50 1.82
C SER A 202 15.68 8.52 0.99
N THR A 203 16.51 7.75 1.69
CA THR A 203 17.31 6.66 1.12
C THR A 203 17.12 5.34 1.87
N GLY A 204 16.14 5.27 2.77
CA GLY A 204 15.84 4.13 3.62
C GLY A 204 14.71 4.46 4.59
N PHE A 205 14.55 3.61 5.61
CA PHE A 205 13.50 3.73 6.63
C PHE A 205 13.85 4.72 7.78
N ASN A 206 14.65 5.72 7.53
CA ASN A 206 15.11 6.71 8.53
C ASN A 206 14.16 7.90 8.59
#